data_b15125dd8889b7a3baf468166e3a9a86
#
_entry.id   b15125dd8889b7a3baf468166e3a9a86
#
_cell.length_a   1.000
_cell.length_b   1.000
_cell.length_c   1.000
_cell.angle_alpha   90.00
_cell.angle_beta   90.00
_cell.angle_gamma   90.00
#
_symmetry.space_group_name_H-M   'P 1'
#
loop_
_entity.id
_entity.type
_entity.pdbx_description
1 polymer ?
#
loop_
_entity_poly.entity_id
_entity_poly.type
_entity_poly.pdbx_seq_one_letter_code
_entity_poly.pdbx_strand_id
1 'polypeptide(L)'
;MALELGRRGAKVIVNYANSDAAAQEVVNQIKKNGSDAASIKANMAIIDDIVRLFEEAHKTFGRLDIVCSNSGVVSFGHVKDVTPEEFDRVFNINTRGQFFVAREAYKHLEVGGRLILMGSITGQAKAVPRHAVYSGSKGAIETFVRCMAVGRWCGWAAGCWGFVG
;
A
#
# COMPACT_ATOMS: atom_id res chain seq x y z
N MET A 1 6.78 -5.72 -8.81
CA MET A 1 5.30 -5.81 -8.80
C MET A 1 4.69 -5.04 -9.97
N ALA A 2 4.82 -3.71 -10.07
CA ALA A 2 4.21 -2.91 -11.15
C ALA A 2 4.57 -3.42 -12.57
N LEU A 3 5.84 -3.64 -12.86
CA LEU A 3 6.31 -4.16 -14.15
C LEU A 3 5.68 -5.53 -14.49
N GLU A 4 5.54 -6.43 -13.50
CA GLU A 4 4.94 -7.75 -13.72
C GLU A 4 3.44 -7.66 -13.99
N LEU A 5 2.73 -6.77 -13.29
CA LEU A 5 1.31 -6.52 -13.57
C LEU A 5 1.14 -5.95 -14.98
N GLY A 6 1.97 -4.97 -15.37
CA GLY A 6 1.98 -4.41 -16.73
C GLY A 6 2.27 -5.49 -17.80
N ARG A 7 3.25 -6.35 -17.56
CA ARG A 7 3.56 -7.48 -18.45
C ARG A 7 2.38 -8.45 -18.65
N ARG A 8 1.49 -8.54 -17.66
CA ARG A 8 0.24 -9.32 -17.73
C ARG A 8 -0.95 -8.54 -18.30
N GLY A 9 -0.71 -7.35 -18.85
CA GLY A 9 -1.74 -6.54 -19.50
C GLY A 9 -2.54 -5.63 -18.57
N ALA A 10 -2.18 -5.52 -17.28
CA ALA A 10 -2.85 -4.56 -16.40
C ALA A 10 -2.41 -3.13 -16.72
N LYS A 11 -3.36 -2.19 -16.75
CA LYS A 11 -3.07 -0.76 -16.70
C LYS A 11 -2.64 -0.38 -15.29
N VAL A 12 -1.53 0.32 -15.12
CA VAL A 12 -0.89 0.50 -13.82
C VAL A 12 -0.75 1.97 -13.43
N ILE A 13 -1.26 2.35 -12.28
CA ILE A 13 -0.88 3.60 -11.61
C ILE A 13 0.34 3.33 -10.73
N VAL A 14 1.41 4.07 -10.97
CA VAL A 14 2.66 4.03 -10.19
C VAL A 14 2.67 5.21 -9.23
N ASN A 15 2.35 4.98 -7.96
CA ASN A 15 2.45 6.01 -6.94
C ASN A 15 3.89 6.20 -6.49
N TYR A 16 4.28 7.45 -6.27
CA TYR A 16 5.56 7.84 -5.69
C TYR A 16 5.42 9.05 -4.77
N ALA A 17 6.34 9.19 -3.80
CA ALA A 17 6.40 10.38 -2.94
C ALA A 17 7.46 11.38 -3.43
N ASN A 18 8.69 10.92 -3.64
CA ASN A 18 9.84 11.79 -3.93
C ASN A 18 10.61 11.42 -5.21
N SER A 19 10.46 10.19 -5.71
CA SER A 19 11.30 9.65 -6.81
C SER A 19 10.55 9.68 -8.14
N ASP A 20 10.30 10.88 -8.68
CA ASP A 20 9.60 11.06 -9.97
C ASP A 20 10.27 10.30 -11.11
N ALA A 21 11.57 10.50 -11.28
CA ALA A 21 12.33 9.87 -12.37
C ALA A 21 12.23 8.33 -12.33
N ALA A 22 12.30 7.72 -11.14
CA ALA A 22 12.15 6.28 -10.99
C ALA A 22 10.73 5.80 -11.32
N ALA A 23 9.72 6.56 -10.92
CA ALA A 23 8.33 6.23 -11.25
C ALA A 23 8.09 6.34 -12.76
N GLN A 24 8.61 7.39 -13.40
CA GLN A 24 8.50 7.59 -14.84
C GLN A 24 9.23 6.48 -15.63
N GLU A 25 10.38 6.02 -15.16
CA GLU A 25 11.08 4.88 -15.78
C GLU A 25 10.22 3.60 -15.76
N VAL A 26 9.57 3.31 -14.62
CA VAL A 26 8.64 2.17 -14.52
C VAL A 26 7.46 2.32 -15.48
N VAL A 27 6.87 3.52 -15.58
CA VAL A 27 5.79 3.84 -16.53
C VAL A 27 6.23 3.58 -17.96
N ASN A 28 7.42 4.07 -18.35
CA ASN A 28 7.97 3.91 -19.69
C ASN A 28 8.19 2.43 -20.04
N GLN A 29 8.72 1.63 -19.10
CA GLN A 29 8.93 0.20 -19.29
C GLN A 29 7.60 -0.54 -19.47
N ILE A 30 6.55 -0.21 -18.69
CA ILE A 30 5.23 -0.82 -18.85
C ILE A 30 4.65 -0.51 -20.22
N LYS A 31 4.72 0.75 -20.66
CA LYS A 31 4.24 1.18 -21.99
C LYS A 31 5.00 0.50 -23.13
N LYS A 32 6.31 0.39 -23.01
CA LYS A 32 7.16 -0.32 -23.97
C LYS A 32 6.78 -1.80 -24.11
N ASN A 33 6.28 -2.42 -23.05
CA ASN A 33 5.84 -3.82 -23.04
C ASN A 33 4.37 -4.01 -23.50
N GLY A 34 3.74 -2.96 -24.06
CA GLY A 34 2.42 -3.04 -24.70
C GLY A 34 1.22 -2.86 -23.75
N SER A 35 1.45 -2.44 -22.49
CA SER A 35 0.36 -2.05 -21.60
C SER A 35 0.36 -0.53 -21.35
N ASP A 36 -0.55 -0.03 -20.53
CA ASP A 36 -0.65 1.39 -20.21
C ASP A 36 -0.30 1.66 -18.73
N ALA A 37 0.29 2.82 -18.47
CA ALA A 37 0.63 3.22 -17.11
C ALA A 37 0.68 4.75 -16.97
N ALA A 38 0.43 5.24 -15.76
CA ALA A 38 0.65 6.62 -15.37
C ALA A 38 1.29 6.69 -13.99
N SER A 39 2.05 7.74 -13.72
CA SER A 39 2.59 8.02 -12.39
C SER A 39 1.78 9.10 -11.69
N ILE A 40 1.54 8.95 -10.39
CA ILE A 40 0.85 9.95 -9.56
C ILE A 40 1.66 10.17 -8.29
N LYS A 41 2.02 11.44 -8.05
CA LYS A 41 2.70 11.84 -6.82
C LYS A 41 1.72 11.91 -5.66
N ALA A 42 1.95 11.11 -4.62
CA ALA A 42 1.20 11.17 -3.37
C ALA A 42 2.04 10.61 -2.21
N ASN A 43 2.04 11.32 -1.09
CA ASN A 43 2.72 10.90 0.13
C ASN A 43 1.76 10.11 1.03
N MET A 44 2.07 8.86 1.31
CA MET A 44 1.22 7.97 2.11
C MET A 44 1.09 8.37 3.58
N ALA A 45 1.88 9.33 4.07
CA ALA A 45 1.69 9.93 5.39
C ALA A 45 0.60 11.03 5.41
N ILE A 46 0.15 11.52 4.24
CA ILE A 46 -0.81 12.61 4.08
C ILE A 46 -2.13 12.05 3.55
N ILE A 47 -3.19 12.20 4.34
CA ILE A 47 -4.50 11.60 4.03
C ILE A 47 -5.11 12.20 2.76
N ASP A 48 -5.00 13.53 2.59
CA ASP A 48 -5.53 14.22 1.41
C ASP A 48 -4.83 13.77 0.13
N ASP A 49 -3.52 13.47 0.21
CA ASP A 49 -2.78 12.88 -0.92
C ASP A 49 -3.30 11.48 -1.27
N ILE A 50 -3.65 10.67 -0.25
CA ILE A 50 -4.24 9.35 -0.48
C ILE A 50 -5.59 9.48 -1.18
N VAL A 51 -6.48 10.35 -0.69
CA VAL A 51 -7.80 10.60 -1.30
C VAL A 51 -7.63 11.02 -2.77
N ARG A 52 -6.82 12.06 -3.00
CA ARG A 52 -6.53 12.56 -4.36
C ARG A 52 -5.94 11.48 -5.27
N LEU A 53 -5.05 10.63 -4.76
CA LEU A 53 -4.47 9.50 -5.53
C LEU A 53 -5.55 8.59 -6.09
N PHE A 54 -6.54 8.20 -5.26
CA PHE A 54 -7.62 7.33 -5.71
C PHE A 54 -8.54 8.01 -6.73
N GLU A 55 -8.89 9.28 -6.52
CA GLU A 55 -9.69 10.07 -7.46
C GLU A 55 -9.00 10.20 -8.82
N GLU A 56 -7.71 10.57 -8.83
CA GLU A 56 -6.92 10.70 -10.06
C GLU A 56 -6.72 9.33 -10.76
N ALA A 57 -6.47 8.27 -10.01
CA ALA A 57 -6.35 6.92 -10.55
C ALA A 57 -7.64 6.46 -11.23
N HIS A 58 -8.78 6.66 -10.57
CA HIS A 58 -10.09 6.35 -11.15
C HIS A 58 -10.36 7.20 -12.40
N LYS A 59 -10.08 8.50 -12.36
CA LYS A 59 -10.23 9.40 -13.51
C LYS A 59 -9.35 8.98 -14.70
N THR A 60 -8.14 8.45 -14.42
CA THR A 60 -7.18 8.07 -15.47
C THR A 60 -7.61 6.82 -16.23
N PHE A 61 -8.10 5.79 -15.55
CA PHE A 61 -8.42 4.49 -16.18
C PHE A 61 -9.90 4.08 -16.06
N GLY A 62 -10.75 4.88 -15.42
CA GLY A 62 -12.18 4.66 -15.29
C GLY A 62 -12.60 3.60 -14.29
N ARG A 63 -11.66 2.79 -13.78
CA ARG A 63 -11.90 1.72 -12.80
C ARG A 63 -10.64 1.37 -12.01
N LEU A 64 -10.85 0.77 -10.85
CA LEU A 64 -9.79 0.16 -10.04
C LEU A 64 -10.17 -1.28 -9.70
N ASP A 65 -9.29 -2.22 -10.02
CA ASP A 65 -9.49 -3.66 -9.77
C ASP A 65 -8.55 -4.20 -8.70
N ILE A 66 -7.33 -3.66 -8.63
CA ILE A 66 -6.30 -4.12 -7.71
C ILE A 66 -5.62 -2.90 -7.07
N VAL A 67 -5.56 -2.89 -5.76
CA VAL A 67 -4.78 -1.91 -4.98
C VAL A 67 -3.69 -2.64 -4.20
N CYS A 68 -2.44 -2.23 -4.42
CA CYS A 68 -1.27 -2.76 -3.70
C CYS A 68 -0.68 -1.65 -2.83
N SER A 69 -0.95 -1.66 -1.54
CA SER A 69 -0.36 -0.72 -0.57
C SER A 69 1.02 -1.22 -0.14
N ASN A 70 2.03 -0.90 -0.94
CA ASN A 70 3.40 -1.36 -0.78
C ASN A 70 4.32 -0.37 -0.04
N SER A 71 3.88 0.87 0.15
CA SER A 71 4.68 1.91 0.82
C SER A 71 4.99 1.53 2.26
N GLY A 72 6.23 1.75 2.66
CA GLY A 72 6.66 1.51 4.01
C GLY A 72 8.09 1.99 4.25
N VAL A 73 8.38 2.28 5.49
CA VAL A 73 9.70 2.68 5.97
C VAL A 73 10.14 1.78 7.11
N VAL A 74 11.45 1.55 7.17
CA VAL A 74 12.07 0.73 8.23
C VAL A 74 12.56 1.64 9.35
N SER A 75 12.60 1.11 10.56
CA SER A 75 13.18 1.76 11.73
C SER A 75 13.95 0.74 12.55
N PHE A 76 15.16 1.14 12.96
CA PHE A 76 16.02 0.41 13.88
C PHE A 76 16.45 1.33 15.01
N GLY A 77 16.10 1.00 16.24
CA GLY A 77 16.49 1.76 17.43
C GLY A 77 16.25 0.98 18.70
N HIS A 78 17.08 1.22 19.73
CA HIS A 78 16.78 0.69 21.05
C HIS A 78 15.56 1.41 21.62
N VAL A 79 14.64 0.71 22.25
CA VAL A 79 13.37 1.28 22.74
C VAL A 79 13.56 2.58 23.57
N LYS A 80 14.61 2.62 24.39
CA LYS A 80 14.92 3.81 25.21
C LYS A 80 15.34 5.05 24.41
N ASP A 81 15.76 4.88 23.14
CA ASP A 81 16.31 5.95 22.31
C ASP A 81 15.32 6.36 21.18
N VAL A 82 14.15 5.70 21.08
CA VAL A 82 13.13 6.04 20.10
C VAL A 82 12.48 7.36 20.46
N THR A 83 12.53 8.33 19.55
CA THR A 83 11.84 9.60 19.73
C THR A 83 10.39 9.53 19.25
N PRO A 84 9.50 10.42 19.78
CA PRO A 84 8.13 10.53 19.28
C PRO A 84 8.06 10.74 17.76
N GLU A 85 8.95 11.56 17.20
CA GLU A 85 9.00 11.89 15.77
C GLU A 85 9.33 10.65 14.92
N GLU A 86 10.28 9.81 15.38
CA GLU A 86 10.61 8.57 14.68
C GLU A 86 9.46 7.56 14.77
N PHE A 87 8.81 7.45 15.93
CA PHE A 87 7.62 6.63 16.10
C PHE A 87 6.51 7.07 15.14
N ASP A 88 6.19 8.37 15.14
CA ASP A 88 5.15 8.96 14.32
C ASP A 88 5.46 8.81 12.81
N ARG A 89 6.72 9.02 12.41
CA ARG A 89 7.16 8.82 11.02
C ARG A 89 6.83 7.41 10.53
N VAL A 90 7.16 6.41 11.33
CA VAL A 90 6.96 5.00 10.97
C VAL A 90 5.47 4.65 10.96
N PHE A 91 4.75 4.99 12.03
CA PHE A 91 3.33 4.66 12.14
C PHE A 91 2.45 5.44 11.15
N ASN A 92 2.78 6.69 10.85
CA ASN A 92 2.04 7.46 9.85
C ASN A 92 2.11 6.85 8.46
N ILE A 93 3.27 6.32 8.06
CA ILE A 93 3.42 5.68 6.74
C ILE A 93 2.94 4.23 6.77
N ASN A 94 3.49 3.42 7.69
CA ASN A 94 3.29 1.97 7.67
C ASN A 94 1.89 1.55 8.13
N THR A 95 1.30 2.28 9.08
CA THR A 95 0.05 1.88 9.74
C THR A 95 -1.10 2.77 9.31
N ARG A 96 -1.03 4.07 9.65
CA ARG A 96 -2.08 5.03 9.34
C ARG A 96 -2.29 5.15 7.84
N GLY A 97 -1.23 5.30 7.05
CA GLY A 97 -1.30 5.38 5.59
C GLY A 97 -1.98 4.16 4.98
N GLN A 98 -1.55 2.95 5.35
CA GLN A 98 -2.17 1.72 4.83
C GLN A 98 -3.64 1.57 5.24
N PHE A 99 -4.01 2.00 6.45
CA PHE A 99 -5.42 2.00 6.87
C PHE A 99 -6.28 2.90 5.98
N PHE A 100 -5.80 4.11 5.69
CA PHE A 100 -6.54 5.05 4.84
C PHE A 100 -6.52 4.65 3.36
N VAL A 101 -5.46 4.01 2.87
CA VAL A 101 -5.47 3.34 1.56
C VAL A 101 -6.55 2.26 1.51
N ALA A 102 -6.71 1.46 2.57
CA ALA A 102 -7.78 0.46 2.65
C ALA A 102 -9.17 1.12 2.64
N ARG A 103 -9.35 2.23 3.38
CA ARG A 103 -10.59 3.01 3.37
C ARG A 103 -10.95 3.50 1.97
N GLU A 104 -10.01 4.07 1.24
CA GLU A 104 -10.27 4.56 -0.13
C GLU A 104 -10.43 3.40 -1.11
N ALA A 105 -9.68 2.30 -0.95
CA ALA A 105 -9.89 1.09 -1.74
C ALA A 105 -11.32 0.56 -1.59
N TYR A 106 -11.87 0.59 -0.38
CA TYR A 106 -13.26 0.20 -0.12
C TYR A 106 -14.30 1.04 -0.89
N LYS A 107 -14.00 2.32 -1.15
CA LYS A 107 -14.91 3.22 -1.87
C LYS A 107 -14.79 3.10 -3.39
N HIS A 108 -13.62 2.75 -3.89
CA HIS A 108 -13.25 2.89 -5.30
C HIS A 108 -12.99 1.57 -6.04
N LEU A 109 -12.77 0.46 -5.32
CA LEU A 109 -12.58 -0.84 -5.97
C LEU A 109 -13.88 -1.37 -6.57
N GLU A 110 -13.79 -1.95 -7.76
CA GLU A 110 -14.88 -2.66 -8.39
C GLU A 110 -15.26 -3.95 -7.63
N VAL A 111 -16.47 -4.43 -7.87
CA VAL A 111 -16.93 -5.72 -7.32
C VAL A 111 -15.97 -6.82 -7.74
N GLY A 112 -15.49 -7.62 -6.79
CA GLY A 112 -14.44 -8.62 -7.03
C GLY A 112 -13.02 -8.06 -7.05
N GLY A 113 -12.83 -6.78 -6.76
CA GLY A 113 -11.51 -6.14 -6.64
C GLY A 113 -10.63 -6.76 -5.55
N ARG A 114 -9.36 -6.44 -5.57
CA ARG A 114 -8.35 -6.99 -4.66
C ARG A 114 -7.59 -5.87 -3.96
N LEU A 115 -7.52 -5.93 -2.63
CA LEU A 115 -6.68 -5.06 -1.82
C LEU A 115 -5.55 -5.88 -1.20
N ILE A 116 -4.32 -5.46 -1.42
CA ILE A 116 -3.11 -6.07 -0.86
C ILE A 116 -2.44 -5.05 0.06
N LEU A 117 -2.36 -5.37 1.35
CA LEU A 117 -1.65 -4.58 2.34
C LEU A 117 -0.32 -5.25 2.69
N MET A 118 0.76 -4.49 2.69
CA MET A 118 2.09 -5.03 2.93
C MET A 118 2.38 -5.15 4.43
N GLY A 119 2.31 -6.37 4.93
CA GLY A 119 2.73 -6.74 6.28
C GLY A 119 4.24 -6.97 6.41
N SER A 120 4.62 -7.76 7.39
CA SER A 120 5.99 -8.25 7.58
C SER A 120 5.99 -9.47 8.50
N ILE A 121 6.89 -10.40 8.27
CA ILE A 121 7.12 -11.53 9.19
C ILE A 121 7.52 -11.05 10.61
N THR A 122 8.14 -9.90 10.72
CA THR A 122 8.52 -9.32 12.03
C THR A 122 7.33 -8.75 12.78
N GLY A 123 6.21 -8.50 12.13
CA GLY A 123 4.95 -8.12 12.77
C GLY A 123 4.16 -9.31 13.28
N GLN A 124 4.52 -10.55 12.91
CA GLN A 124 3.79 -11.77 13.23
C GLN A 124 4.56 -12.72 14.14
N ALA A 125 5.69 -13.20 13.66
CA ALA A 125 6.33 -14.40 14.22
C ALA A 125 7.83 -14.22 14.53
N LYS A 126 8.53 -13.31 13.85
CA LYS A 126 9.97 -13.16 13.98
C LYS A 126 10.35 -11.95 14.82
N ALA A 127 10.96 -12.16 15.97
CA ALA A 127 11.57 -11.09 16.75
C ALA A 127 12.92 -10.69 16.15
N VAL A 128 13.09 -9.38 15.92
CA VAL A 128 14.35 -8.77 15.48
C VAL A 128 14.75 -7.71 16.51
N PRO A 129 15.94 -7.81 17.11
CA PRO A 129 16.40 -6.81 18.06
C PRO A 129 16.37 -5.41 17.48
N ARG A 130 16.02 -4.42 18.30
CA ARG A 130 15.97 -2.99 17.92
C ARG A 130 14.93 -2.66 16.83
N HIS A 131 13.95 -3.53 16.57
CA HIS A 131 12.98 -3.39 15.50
C HIS A 131 11.53 -3.17 15.98
N ALA A 132 11.38 -2.81 17.27
CA ALA A 132 10.07 -2.76 17.94
C ALA A 132 9.05 -1.84 17.24
N VAL A 133 9.46 -0.62 16.86
CA VAL A 133 8.56 0.36 16.20
C VAL A 133 8.09 -0.16 14.85
N TYR A 134 9.01 -0.63 14.01
CA TYR A 134 8.65 -1.19 12.71
C TYR A 134 7.76 -2.43 12.85
N SER A 135 8.15 -3.38 13.69
CA SER A 135 7.40 -4.64 13.89
C SER A 135 5.99 -4.35 14.42
N GLY A 136 5.86 -3.45 15.39
CA GLY A 136 4.55 -3.01 15.89
C GLY A 136 3.69 -2.37 14.80
N SER A 137 4.29 -1.51 13.96
CA SER A 137 3.59 -0.89 12.84
C SER A 137 3.07 -1.90 11.81
N LYS A 138 3.81 -2.99 11.59
CA LYS A 138 3.43 -4.06 10.65
C LYS A 138 2.47 -5.08 11.28
N GLY A 139 2.55 -5.32 12.59
CA GLY A 139 1.58 -6.17 13.32
C GLY A 139 0.16 -5.60 13.29
N ALA A 140 0.02 -4.26 13.33
CA ALA A 140 -1.27 -3.60 13.19
C ALA A 140 -1.95 -3.93 11.83
N ILE A 141 -1.18 -4.03 10.75
CA ILE A 141 -1.71 -4.35 9.41
C ILE A 141 -2.38 -5.72 9.37
N GLU A 142 -1.79 -6.71 10.02
CA GLU A 142 -2.39 -8.04 10.11
C GLU A 142 -3.75 -8.02 10.79
N THR A 143 -3.85 -7.28 11.90
CA THR A 143 -5.11 -7.12 12.62
C THR A 143 -6.15 -6.39 11.78
N PHE A 144 -5.77 -5.33 11.05
CA PHE A 144 -6.67 -4.65 10.13
C PHE A 144 -7.21 -5.60 9.07
N VAL A 145 -6.34 -6.39 8.43
CA VAL A 145 -6.74 -7.36 7.41
C VAL A 145 -7.76 -8.36 7.98
N ARG A 146 -7.49 -8.94 9.15
CA ARG A 146 -8.43 -9.89 9.79
C ARG A 146 -9.78 -9.26 10.09
N CYS A 147 -9.80 -8.05 10.66
CA CYS A 147 -11.04 -7.36 11.00
C CYS A 147 -11.83 -6.94 9.75
N MET A 148 -11.15 -6.45 8.72
CA MET A 148 -11.78 -6.04 7.47
C MET A 148 -12.35 -7.24 6.70
N ALA A 149 -11.69 -8.42 6.76
CA ALA A 149 -12.11 -9.61 6.03
C ALA A 149 -13.45 -10.18 6.52
N VAL A 150 -13.79 -10.05 7.80
CA VAL A 150 -15.04 -10.53 8.37
C VAL A 150 -16.18 -9.52 8.38
N GLY A 151 -15.90 -8.27 8.00
CA GLY A 151 -16.89 -7.20 7.94
C GLY A 151 -17.72 -7.21 6.64
N ARG A 152 -18.26 -6.08 6.26
CA ARG A 152 -19.11 -5.88 5.07
C ARG A 152 -18.47 -6.25 3.72
N TRP A 153 -17.16 -6.55 3.70
CA TRP A 153 -16.46 -7.15 2.56
C TRP A 153 -16.93 -8.56 2.23
N CYS A 154 -17.66 -9.22 3.15
CA CYS A 154 -18.29 -10.52 2.87
C CYS A 154 -19.39 -10.46 1.79
N GLY A 155 -19.85 -9.29 1.37
CA GLY A 155 -20.70 -9.11 0.19
C GLY A 155 -19.93 -9.02 -1.14
N TRP A 156 -18.62 -8.86 -1.08
CA TRP A 156 -17.69 -8.91 -2.18
C TRP A 156 -17.05 -10.29 -2.15
N ALA A 157 -17.22 -11.09 -3.19
CA ALA A 157 -16.83 -12.49 -3.24
C ALA A 157 -15.56 -12.79 -2.45
N ALA A 158 -15.65 -13.70 -1.52
CA ALA A 158 -14.55 -14.20 -0.71
C ALA A 158 -13.39 -14.63 -1.62
N GLY A 159 -12.35 -13.83 -1.68
CA GLY A 159 -11.20 -14.16 -2.50
C GLY A 159 -10.09 -13.14 -2.34
N CYS A 160 -9.04 -13.56 -1.68
CA CYS A 160 -7.69 -13.02 -1.72
C CYS A 160 -7.38 -11.81 -0.87
N TRP A 161 -7.30 -12.02 0.41
CA TRP A 161 -6.40 -11.28 1.25
C TRP A 161 -5.02 -11.93 1.13
N GLY A 162 -4.12 -11.33 0.36
CA GLY A 162 -2.75 -11.78 0.23
C GLY A 162 -1.88 -11.13 1.28
N PHE A 163 -1.41 -11.92 2.23
CA PHE A 163 -0.26 -11.56 3.04
C PHE A 163 0.99 -11.86 2.20
N VAL A 164 1.74 -10.81 1.85
CA VAL A 164 3.11 -10.97 1.34
C VAL A 164 4.03 -10.53 2.46
N GLY A 165 4.56 -11.51 3.16
CA GLY A 165 5.58 -11.34 4.19
C GLY A 165 6.98 -11.52 3.63
#